data_b8025044de48a2907c719dd9fe84f021
#
_entry.id   b8025044de48a2907c719dd9fe84f021
#
_cell.length_a   1.000
_cell.length_b   1.000
_cell.length_c   1.000
_cell.angle_alpha   90.00
_cell.angle_beta   90.00
_cell.angle_gamma   90.00
#
_symmetry.space_group_name_H-M   'P 1'
#
loop_
_entity.id
_entity.type
_entity.pdbx_description
1 polymer ?
#
loop_
_entity_poly.entity_id
_entity_poly.type
_entity_poly.pdbx_seq_one_letter_code
_entity_poly.pdbx_strand_id
1 'polypeptide(L)'
;MEKGCFTALITPFDESGGLDQAGLEQLIDFQVQSGITGILATGTTGESPTFKWQEHDLVVALAAKQAKGKCLCIAGTGSNNTEEALTGTGHAVKEGVDGILLVDPYYNGPSSLEIRKEYYEAVATAYPEVEVIPYIIPGRTGAQMLPQDLALLSQSCANVNSVKEATGSLDNMKLTREFCGDEFKILSGDDGLVHEIMTDP
;
A
#
# COMPACT_ATOMS: atom_id res chain seq x y z
N MET A 1 -7.10 -1.48 9.66
CA MET A 1 -5.77 -2.16 9.76
C MET A 1 -5.30 -2.24 11.21
N GLU A 2 -4.57 -3.28 11.59
CA GLU A 2 -3.95 -3.40 12.91
C GLU A 2 -2.67 -2.57 13.00
N LYS A 3 -2.29 -2.14 14.22
CA LYS A 3 -0.99 -1.53 14.48
C LYS A 3 0.08 -2.63 14.49
N GLY A 4 1.25 -2.38 13.89
CA GLY A 4 2.31 -3.38 13.87
C GLY A 4 3.38 -3.12 12.81
N CYS A 5 4.22 -4.12 12.62
CA CYS A 5 5.27 -4.12 11.61
C CYS A 5 4.80 -4.87 10.36
N PHE A 6 5.00 -4.24 9.20
CA PHE A 6 4.64 -4.79 7.90
C PHE A 6 5.89 -4.83 7.01
N THR A 7 6.23 -5.99 6.50
CA THR A 7 7.37 -6.12 5.60
C THR A 7 6.95 -5.83 4.16
N ALA A 8 7.56 -4.82 3.54
CA ALA A 8 7.52 -4.67 2.09
C ALA A 8 8.41 -5.74 1.46
N LEU A 9 7.81 -6.79 0.92
CA LEU A 9 8.53 -7.93 0.36
C LEU A 9 9.29 -7.54 -0.91
N ILE A 10 10.48 -8.10 -1.08
CA ILE A 10 11.12 -8.23 -2.38
C ILE A 10 10.39 -9.29 -3.20
N THR A 11 10.53 -9.25 -4.52
CA THR A 11 10.07 -10.33 -5.40
C THR A 11 11.30 -11.10 -5.90
N PRO A 12 11.48 -12.36 -5.51
CA PRO A 12 12.62 -13.16 -5.99
C PRO A 12 12.42 -13.59 -7.43
N PHE A 13 13.52 -13.58 -8.20
CA PHE A 13 13.58 -14.04 -9.59
C PHE A 13 14.61 -15.14 -9.71
N ASP A 14 14.37 -16.07 -10.62
CA ASP A 14 15.33 -17.12 -10.99
C ASP A 14 16.42 -16.60 -11.94
N GLU A 15 17.39 -17.45 -12.25
CA GLU A 15 18.51 -17.09 -13.15
C GLU A 15 18.07 -16.74 -14.58
N SER A 16 16.87 -17.15 -14.99
CA SER A 16 16.28 -16.81 -16.29
C SER A 16 15.51 -15.48 -16.29
N GLY A 17 15.35 -14.85 -15.10
CA GLY A 17 14.55 -13.65 -14.89
C GLY A 17 13.05 -13.93 -14.72
N GLY A 18 12.66 -15.18 -14.55
CA GLY A 18 11.30 -15.58 -14.19
C GLY A 18 11.05 -15.48 -12.69
N LEU A 19 9.78 -15.41 -12.28
CA LEU A 19 9.39 -15.40 -10.87
C LEU A 19 9.83 -16.69 -10.17
N ASP A 20 10.65 -16.57 -9.11
CA ASP A 20 10.94 -17.69 -8.21
C ASP A 20 9.82 -17.84 -7.17
N GLN A 21 8.81 -18.64 -7.55
CA GLN A 21 7.64 -18.86 -6.68
C GLN A 21 8.03 -19.55 -5.37
N ALA A 22 8.96 -20.50 -5.41
CA ALA A 22 9.40 -21.20 -4.20
C ALA A 22 10.18 -20.27 -3.27
N GLY A 23 11.02 -19.41 -3.81
CA GLY A 23 11.72 -18.36 -3.05
C GLY A 23 10.75 -17.37 -2.40
N LEU A 24 9.69 -16.98 -3.12
CA LEU A 24 8.65 -16.10 -2.58
C LEU A 24 7.89 -16.77 -1.41
N GLU A 25 7.48 -18.03 -1.57
CA GLU A 25 6.83 -18.79 -0.49
C GLU A 25 7.73 -18.91 0.75
N GLN A 26 9.01 -19.23 0.58
CA GLN A 26 9.98 -19.32 1.68
C GLN A 26 10.18 -17.97 2.37
N LEU A 27 10.23 -16.88 1.62
CA LEU A 27 10.35 -15.53 2.16
C LEU A 27 9.14 -15.17 3.03
N ILE A 28 7.93 -15.50 2.57
CA ILE A 28 6.69 -15.25 3.33
C ILE A 28 6.68 -16.11 4.60
N ASP A 29 7.03 -17.39 4.51
CA ASP A 29 7.09 -18.27 5.68
C ASP A 29 8.11 -17.78 6.72
N PHE A 30 9.25 -17.24 6.26
CA PHE A 30 10.23 -16.63 7.16
C PHE A 30 9.63 -15.42 7.91
N GLN A 31 8.90 -14.55 7.23
CA GLN A 31 8.24 -13.40 7.87
C GLN A 31 7.19 -13.86 8.90
N VAL A 32 6.36 -14.81 8.53
CA VAL A 32 5.34 -15.39 9.42
C VAL A 32 5.96 -16.01 10.67
N GLN A 33 7.00 -16.81 10.51
CA GLN A 33 7.72 -17.45 11.64
C GLN A 33 8.42 -16.41 12.53
N SER A 34 8.78 -15.27 11.97
CA SER A 34 9.38 -14.14 12.71
C SER A 34 8.34 -13.28 13.45
N GLY A 35 7.05 -13.59 13.35
CA GLY A 35 5.98 -12.90 14.07
C GLY A 35 5.56 -11.57 13.45
N ILE A 36 5.71 -11.42 12.12
CA ILE A 36 5.28 -10.19 11.41
C ILE A 36 3.77 -9.97 11.52
N THR A 37 3.32 -8.73 11.64
CA THR A 37 1.90 -8.38 11.63
C THR A 37 1.28 -8.58 10.25
N GLY A 38 2.02 -8.21 9.21
CA GLY A 38 1.57 -8.38 7.84
C GLY A 38 2.69 -8.25 6.82
N ILE A 39 2.38 -8.62 5.60
CA ILE A 39 3.25 -8.50 4.44
C ILE A 39 2.63 -7.57 3.40
N LEU A 40 3.47 -6.86 2.66
CA LEU A 40 3.09 -6.08 1.48
C LEU A 40 3.74 -6.71 0.26
N ALA A 41 2.95 -7.34 -0.58
CA ALA A 41 3.37 -7.83 -1.90
C ALA A 41 3.21 -6.74 -2.96
N THR A 42 3.99 -6.82 -4.02
CA THR A 42 3.93 -5.90 -5.17
C THR A 42 3.98 -4.41 -4.81
N GLY A 43 4.69 -4.07 -3.73
CA GLY A 43 5.06 -2.68 -3.44
C GLY A 43 6.25 -2.22 -4.29
N THR A 44 6.74 -1.00 -4.06
CA THR A 44 7.95 -0.47 -4.72
C THR A 44 9.18 -1.36 -4.48
N THR A 45 9.36 -1.86 -3.25
CA THR A 45 10.42 -2.81 -2.89
C THR A 45 10.32 -4.11 -3.67
N GLY A 46 9.11 -4.55 -3.97
CA GLY A 46 8.82 -5.75 -4.76
C GLY A 46 8.85 -5.52 -6.27
N GLU A 47 9.32 -4.35 -6.74
CA GLU A 47 9.52 -4.01 -8.16
C GLU A 47 8.23 -3.99 -8.99
N SER A 48 7.07 -3.74 -8.38
CA SER A 48 5.75 -3.75 -9.02
C SER A 48 5.69 -3.06 -10.39
N PRO A 49 6.28 -1.87 -10.63
CA PRO A 49 6.19 -1.19 -11.92
C PRO A 49 6.91 -1.89 -13.06
N THR A 50 7.73 -2.92 -12.78
CA THR A 50 8.50 -3.65 -13.81
C THR A 50 7.81 -4.92 -14.26
N PHE A 51 6.74 -5.34 -13.60
CA PHE A 51 5.99 -6.54 -13.93
C PHE A 51 5.05 -6.35 -15.11
N LYS A 52 4.85 -7.44 -15.83
CA LYS A 52 3.62 -7.61 -16.61
C LYS A 52 2.46 -7.86 -15.66
N TRP A 53 1.25 -7.45 -16.03
CA TRP A 53 0.09 -7.64 -15.17
C TRP A 53 -0.13 -9.11 -14.77
N GLN A 54 0.15 -10.08 -15.65
CA GLN A 54 0.04 -11.51 -15.32
C GLN A 54 1.03 -11.96 -14.22
N GLU A 55 2.23 -11.37 -14.21
CA GLU A 55 3.23 -11.65 -13.17
C GLU A 55 2.83 -10.99 -11.85
N HIS A 56 2.35 -9.74 -11.93
CA HIS A 56 1.81 -9.02 -10.78
C HIS A 56 0.69 -9.80 -10.09
N ASP A 57 -0.31 -10.23 -10.86
CA ASP A 57 -1.47 -10.98 -10.39
C ASP A 57 -1.05 -12.31 -9.75
N LEU A 58 -0.05 -13.00 -10.34
CA LEU A 58 0.49 -14.24 -9.79
C LEU A 58 1.17 -14.01 -8.43
N VAL A 59 1.98 -12.95 -8.29
CA VAL A 59 2.63 -12.61 -7.02
C VAL A 59 1.58 -12.31 -5.94
N VAL A 60 0.54 -11.54 -6.27
CA VAL A 60 -0.56 -11.24 -5.34
C VAL A 60 -1.29 -12.50 -4.92
N ALA A 61 -1.63 -13.39 -5.86
CA ALA A 61 -2.33 -14.65 -5.56
C ALA A 61 -1.50 -15.57 -4.64
N LEU A 62 -0.19 -15.71 -4.93
CA LEU A 62 0.72 -16.51 -4.11
C LEU A 62 0.85 -15.92 -2.69
N ALA A 63 1.02 -14.59 -2.59
CA ALA A 63 1.15 -13.91 -1.31
C ALA A 63 -0.12 -14.04 -0.45
N ALA A 64 -1.29 -13.78 -1.03
CA ALA A 64 -2.57 -13.92 -0.36
C ALA A 64 -2.80 -15.36 0.13
N LYS A 65 -2.54 -16.34 -0.71
CA LYS A 65 -2.65 -17.77 -0.36
C LYS A 65 -1.72 -18.16 0.78
N GLN A 66 -0.46 -17.73 0.74
CA GLN A 66 0.56 -18.12 1.73
C GLN A 66 0.37 -17.42 3.07
N ALA A 67 -0.10 -16.17 3.07
CA ALA A 67 -0.37 -15.39 4.28
C ALA A 67 -1.67 -15.78 4.99
N LYS A 68 -2.62 -16.39 4.28
CA LYS A 68 -3.98 -16.66 4.75
C LYS A 68 -4.02 -17.34 6.11
N GLY A 69 -4.64 -16.67 7.10
CA GLY A 69 -4.78 -17.15 8.47
C GLY A 69 -3.47 -17.16 9.30
N LYS A 70 -2.39 -16.58 8.78
CA LYS A 70 -1.09 -16.50 9.44
C LYS A 70 -0.67 -15.07 9.75
N CYS A 71 -0.87 -14.15 8.83
CA CYS A 71 -0.61 -12.71 8.97
C CYS A 71 -1.48 -11.94 7.97
N LEU A 72 -1.54 -10.61 8.09
CA LEU A 72 -2.25 -9.77 7.13
C LEU A 72 -1.50 -9.74 5.79
N CYS A 73 -2.25 -9.73 4.69
CA CYS A 73 -1.72 -9.58 3.34
C CYS A 73 -2.21 -8.28 2.71
N ILE A 74 -1.29 -7.41 2.35
CA ILE A 74 -1.55 -6.18 1.61
C ILE A 74 -1.00 -6.36 0.20
N ALA A 75 -1.78 -6.00 -0.82
CA ALA A 75 -1.31 -5.95 -2.20
C ALA A 75 -1.11 -4.51 -2.67
N GLY A 76 0.04 -4.22 -3.28
CA GLY A 76 0.27 -2.97 -3.97
C GLY A 76 -0.37 -3.03 -5.36
N THR A 77 -1.50 -2.35 -5.56
CA THR A 77 -2.24 -2.34 -6.83
C THR A 77 -2.27 -0.95 -7.48
N GLY A 78 -1.49 -0.02 -6.93
CA GLY A 78 -1.43 1.34 -7.44
C GLY A 78 -0.77 1.44 -8.82
N SER A 79 -1.32 2.32 -9.66
CA SER A 79 -0.81 2.69 -10.98
C SER A 79 -0.99 4.18 -11.20
N ASN A 80 -0.37 4.75 -12.24
CA ASN A 80 -0.69 6.10 -12.69
C ASN A 80 -1.93 6.15 -13.62
N ASN A 81 -2.58 5.02 -13.81
CA ASN A 81 -3.82 4.85 -14.56
C ASN A 81 -4.89 4.28 -13.61
N THR A 82 -5.96 5.04 -13.38
CA THR A 82 -7.05 4.65 -12.46
C THR A 82 -7.72 3.34 -12.89
N GLU A 83 -7.89 3.08 -14.20
CA GLU A 83 -8.49 1.85 -14.70
C GLU A 83 -7.61 0.62 -14.41
N GLU A 84 -6.30 0.76 -14.52
CA GLU A 84 -5.36 -0.29 -14.12
C GLU A 84 -5.41 -0.56 -12.61
N ALA A 85 -5.44 0.50 -11.79
CA ALA A 85 -5.56 0.37 -10.34
C ALA A 85 -6.89 -0.32 -9.95
N LEU A 86 -8.00 0.02 -10.60
CA LEU A 86 -9.30 -0.67 -10.43
C LEU A 86 -9.20 -2.16 -10.80
N THR A 87 -8.60 -2.47 -11.94
CA THR A 87 -8.46 -3.86 -12.42
C THR A 87 -7.58 -4.70 -11.47
N GLY A 88 -6.40 -4.19 -11.12
CA GLY A 88 -5.49 -4.88 -10.19
C GLY A 88 -6.08 -5.04 -8.79
N THR A 89 -6.81 -4.03 -8.31
CA THR A 89 -7.54 -4.12 -7.03
C THR A 89 -8.62 -5.20 -7.09
N GLY A 90 -9.39 -5.26 -8.18
CA GLY A 90 -10.42 -6.30 -8.36
C GLY A 90 -9.85 -7.71 -8.38
N HIS A 91 -8.64 -7.90 -8.91
CA HIS A 91 -7.93 -9.16 -8.81
C HIS A 91 -7.52 -9.45 -7.35
N ALA A 92 -6.85 -8.52 -6.70
CA ALA A 92 -6.39 -8.69 -5.32
C ALA A 92 -7.52 -9.00 -4.34
N VAL A 93 -8.67 -8.33 -4.47
CA VAL A 93 -9.88 -8.60 -3.68
C VAL A 93 -10.39 -10.02 -3.86
N LYS A 94 -10.41 -10.55 -5.09
CA LYS A 94 -10.80 -11.96 -5.37
C LYS A 94 -9.86 -12.96 -4.72
N GLU A 95 -8.57 -12.65 -4.64
CA GLU A 95 -7.57 -13.49 -3.97
C GLU A 95 -7.67 -13.42 -2.44
N GLY A 96 -8.46 -12.49 -1.90
CA GLY A 96 -8.76 -12.38 -0.48
C GLY A 96 -7.67 -11.70 0.34
N VAL A 97 -7.05 -10.64 -0.21
CA VAL A 97 -6.14 -9.77 0.54
C VAL A 97 -6.90 -8.97 1.61
N ASP A 98 -6.22 -8.59 2.69
CA ASP A 98 -6.80 -7.82 3.80
C ASP A 98 -6.81 -6.31 3.51
N GLY A 99 -5.93 -5.85 2.62
CA GLY A 99 -5.84 -4.45 2.24
C GLY A 99 -5.13 -4.26 0.90
N ILE A 100 -5.32 -3.09 0.32
CA ILE A 100 -4.63 -2.67 -0.90
C ILE A 100 -3.86 -1.37 -0.65
N LEU A 101 -2.63 -1.33 -1.14
CA LEU A 101 -1.78 -0.15 -1.10
C LEU A 101 -1.79 0.52 -2.48
N LEU A 102 -2.25 1.77 -2.52
CA LEU A 102 -2.26 2.58 -3.73
C LEU A 102 -1.24 3.71 -3.60
N VAL A 103 -0.19 3.67 -4.42
CA VAL A 103 0.74 4.80 -4.53
C VAL A 103 0.05 5.97 -5.25
N ASP A 104 0.33 7.22 -4.86
CA ASP A 104 -0.15 8.38 -5.60
C ASP A 104 0.16 8.24 -7.08
N PRO A 105 -0.78 8.56 -8.00
CA PRO A 105 -0.57 8.43 -9.43
C PRO A 105 0.60 9.31 -9.87
N TYR A 106 1.63 8.66 -10.38
CA TYR A 106 2.93 9.25 -10.69
C TYR A 106 3.02 9.76 -12.13
N TYR A 107 4.06 10.55 -12.42
CA TYR A 107 4.47 11.04 -13.74
C TYR A 107 3.68 12.24 -14.25
N ASN A 108 2.34 12.22 -14.29
CA ASN A 108 1.52 13.27 -14.91
C ASN A 108 1.28 14.50 -14.02
N GLY A 109 1.72 14.47 -12.76
CA GLY A 109 1.64 15.57 -11.80
C GLY A 109 0.21 16.02 -11.48
N PRO A 110 -0.73 15.12 -11.18
CA PRO A 110 -2.08 15.50 -10.77
C PRO A 110 -2.05 16.32 -9.48
N SER A 111 -3.00 17.22 -9.32
CA SER A 111 -3.22 17.94 -8.07
C SER A 111 -3.74 17.04 -6.96
N SER A 112 -3.56 17.44 -5.69
CA SER A 112 -4.08 16.69 -4.54
C SER A 112 -5.58 16.39 -4.64
N LEU A 113 -6.37 17.35 -5.12
CA LEU A 113 -7.81 17.19 -5.35
C LEU A 113 -8.12 16.13 -6.43
N GLU A 114 -7.38 16.13 -7.55
CA GLU A 114 -7.55 15.11 -8.60
C GLU A 114 -7.14 13.73 -8.11
N ILE A 115 -6.02 13.62 -7.39
CA ILE A 115 -5.58 12.39 -6.74
C ILE A 115 -6.70 11.83 -5.85
N ARG A 116 -7.30 12.67 -4.99
CA ARG A 116 -8.39 12.26 -4.14
C ARG A 116 -9.60 11.77 -4.93
N LYS A 117 -10.12 12.62 -5.84
CA LYS A 117 -11.41 12.40 -6.50
C LYS A 117 -11.38 11.38 -7.63
N GLU A 118 -10.37 11.49 -8.50
CA GLU A 118 -10.33 10.73 -9.75
C GLU A 118 -9.56 9.39 -9.60
N TYR A 119 -8.89 9.21 -8.46
CA TYR A 119 -8.10 8.01 -8.22
C TYR A 119 -8.55 7.29 -6.94
N TYR A 120 -8.32 7.84 -5.75
CA TYR A 120 -8.61 7.13 -4.50
C TYR A 120 -10.10 6.93 -4.25
N GLU A 121 -10.94 7.95 -4.41
CA GLU A 121 -12.39 7.82 -4.24
C GLU A 121 -12.96 6.82 -5.25
N ALA A 122 -12.46 6.78 -6.48
CA ALA A 122 -12.90 5.83 -7.50
C ALA A 122 -12.64 4.39 -7.07
N VAL A 123 -11.43 4.07 -6.60
CA VAL A 123 -11.06 2.71 -6.16
C VAL A 123 -11.76 2.34 -4.85
N ALA A 124 -11.75 3.24 -3.86
CA ALA A 124 -12.37 2.97 -2.56
C ALA A 124 -13.89 2.73 -2.66
N THR A 125 -14.57 3.44 -3.55
CA THR A 125 -16.01 3.26 -3.79
C THR A 125 -16.31 1.97 -4.55
N ALA A 126 -15.44 1.56 -5.47
CA ALA A 126 -15.62 0.33 -6.25
C ALA A 126 -15.42 -0.94 -5.41
N TYR A 127 -14.59 -0.87 -4.37
CA TYR A 127 -14.24 -2.01 -3.51
C TYR A 127 -14.38 -1.65 -2.02
N PRO A 128 -15.61 -1.42 -1.53
CA PRO A 128 -15.86 -0.96 -0.17
C PRO A 128 -15.56 -2.01 0.91
N GLU A 129 -15.41 -3.29 0.53
CA GLU A 129 -15.14 -4.42 1.42
C GLU A 129 -13.67 -4.58 1.81
N VAL A 130 -12.73 -3.93 1.12
CA VAL A 130 -11.30 -4.02 1.40
C VAL A 130 -10.76 -2.69 1.92
N GLU A 131 -9.79 -2.72 2.82
CA GLU A 131 -9.13 -1.50 3.28
C GLU A 131 -8.24 -0.92 2.19
N VAL A 132 -8.46 0.35 1.85
CA VAL A 132 -7.65 1.11 0.90
C VAL A 132 -6.66 1.98 1.67
N ILE A 133 -5.37 1.80 1.37
CA ILE A 133 -4.26 2.46 2.04
C ILE A 133 -3.58 3.39 1.04
N PRO A 134 -3.82 4.70 1.08
CA PRO A 134 -3.03 5.66 0.31
C PRO A 134 -1.54 5.56 0.66
N TYR A 135 -0.69 5.65 -0.35
CA TYR A 135 0.76 5.65 -0.19
C TYR A 135 1.35 6.93 -0.77
N ILE A 136 1.78 7.81 0.12
CA ILE A 136 2.24 9.16 -0.21
C ILE A 136 3.76 9.18 -0.18
N ILE A 137 4.40 9.27 -1.36
CA ILE A 137 5.85 9.28 -1.55
C ILE A 137 6.27 10.24 -2.67
N PRO A 138 6.16 11.56 -2.49
CA PRO A 138 6.38 12.56 -3.53
C PRO A 138 7.79 12.51 -4.14
N GLY A 139 8.80 12.05 -3.39
CA GLY A 139 10.15 11.86 -3.89
C GLY A 139 10.27 10.83 -5.03
N ARG A 140 9.27 9.94 -5.19
CA ARG A 140 9.22 8.95 -6.27
C ARG A 140 8.13 9.29 -7.30
N THR A 141 6.99 9.77 -6.84
CA THR A 141 5.81 9.98 -7.68
C THR A 141 5.82 11.32 -8.41
N GLY A 142 6.48 12.33 -7.85
CA GLY A 142 6.37 13.71 -8.31
C GLY A 142 4.97 14.33 -8.08
N ALA A 143 4.12 13.65 -7.32
CA ALA A 143 2.77 14.05 -6.96
C ALA A 143 2.55 13.79 -5.46
N GLN A 144 1.60 14.50 -4.84
CA GLN A 144 1.33 14.33 -3.41
C GLN A 144 -0.14 14.63 -3.10
N MET A 145 -0.83 13.67 -2.49
CA MET A 145 -2.09 13.96 -1.80
C MET A 145 -1.78 14.69 -0.48
N LEU A 146 -2.40 15.84 -0.28
CA LEU A 146 -2.21 16.66 0.91
C LEU A 146 -3.05 16.13 2.09
N PRO A 147 -2.64 16.38 3.36
CA PRO A 147 -3.36 15.93 4.55
C PRO A 147 -4.84 16.31 4.59
N GLN A 148 -5.20 17.51 4.09
CA GLN A 148 -6.59 17.96 4.04
C GLN A 148 -7.44 17.10 3.08
N ASP A 149 -6.91 16.76 1.92
CA ASP A 149 -7.60 15.88 0.95
C ASP A 149 -7.65 14.44 1.46
N LEU A 150 -6.62 13.97 2.15
CA LEU A 150 -6.63 12.66 2.82
C LEU A 150 -7.73 12.58 3.88
N ALA A 151 -7.91 13.62 4.68
CA ALA A 151 -8.97 13.68 5.68
C ALA A 151 -10.36 13.66 5.03
N LEU A 152 -10.57 14.41 3.94
CA LEU A 152 -11.82 14.38 3.18
C LEU A 152 -12.09 13.00 2.56
N LEU A 153 -11.05 12.33 2.06
CA LEU A 153 -11.14 10.97 1.55
C LEU A 153 -11.58 9.99 2.65
N SER A 154 -10.93 10.04 3.82
CA SER A 154 -11.27 9.19 4.97
C SER A 154 -12.70 9.43 5.50
N GLN A 155 -13.18 10.67 5.42
CA GLN A 155 -14.57 11.00 5.78
C GLN A 155 -15.60 10.49 4.78
N SER A 156 -15.25 10.45 3.49
CA SER A 156 -16.16 10.03 2.41
C SER A 156 -16.13 8.52 2.16
N CYS A 157 -15.03 7.85 2.48
CA CYS A 157 -14.81 6.43 2.20
C CYS A 157 -14.48 5.69 3.50
N ALA A 158 -15.45 4.94 4.04
CA ALA A 158 -15.33 4.25 5.33
C ALA A 158 -14.22 3.17 5.36
N ASN A 159 -13.74 2.72 4.21
CA ASN A 159 -12.65 1.76 4.05
C ASN A 159 -11.27 2.43 3.88
N VAL A 160 -11.16 3.76 4.09
CA VAL A 160 -9.88 4.49 4.11
C VAL A 160 -9.61 4.95 5.55
N ASN A 161 -8.94 4.11 6.33
CA ASN A 161 -8.68 4.32 7.76
C ASN A 161 -7.19 4.40 8.10
N SER A 162 -6.34 4.39 7.08
CA SER A 162 -4.90 4.39 7.25
C SER A 162 -4.20 5.02 6.04
N VAL A 163 -2.94 5.39 6.23
CA VAL A 163 -2.03 5.89 5.19
C VAL A 163 -0.65 5.29 5.39
N LYS A 164 0.07 5.00 4.31
CA LYS A 164 1.51 4.81 4.33
C LYS A 164 2.17 6.14 3.96
N GLU A 165 2.75 6.78 4.97
CA GLU A 165 3.38 8.09 4.88
C GLU A 165 4.89 7.93 4.65
N ALA A 166 5.39 8.47 3.56
CA ALA A 166 6.80 8.42 3.17
C ALA A 166 7.26 9.74 2.51
N THR A 167 6.71 10.86 2.97
CA THR A 167 7.17 12.20 2.53
C THR A 167 8.53 12.57 3.11
N GLY A 168 8.95 11.90 4.19
CA GLY A 168 10.14 12.29 4.97
C GLY A 168 9.91 13.53 5.87
N SER A 169 8.65 13.96 6.05
CA SER A 169 8.30 15.17 6.80
C SER A 169 7.48 14.84 8.05
N LEU A 170 8.04 15.05 9.22
CA LEU A 170 7.31 14.96 10.50
C LEU A 170 6.15 15.97 10.56
N ASP A 171 6.32 17.16 9.99
CA ASP A 171 5.26 18.18 9.95
C ASP A 171 4.06 17.69 9.13
N ASN A 172 4.32 17.00 8.00
CA ASN A 172 3.23 16.40 7.20
C ASN A 172 2.49 15.31 7.97
N MET A 173 3.19 14.51 8.77
CA MET A 173 2.59 13.49 9.63
C MET A 173 1.74 14.11 10.75
N LYS A 174 2.24 15.19 11.39
CA LYS A 174 1.48 15.96 12.39
C LYS A 174 0.21 16.56 11.80
N LEU A 175 0.29 17.16 10.62
CA LEU A 175 -0.89 17.66 9.91
C LEU A 175 -1.86 16.53 9.54
N THR A 176 -1.36 15.38 9.13
CA THR A 176 -2.20 14.19 8.87
C THR A 176 -2.93 13.76 10.15
N ARG A 177 -2.25 13.72 11.30
CA ARG A 177 -2.86 13.42 12.60
C ARG A 177 -3.91 14.44 12.97
N GLU A 178 -3.60 15.73 12.80
CA GLU A 178 -4.51 16.86 13.13
C GLU A 178 -5.81 16.78 12.31
N PHE A 179 -5.72 16.53 11.01
CA PHE A 179 -6.89 16.54 10.11
C PHE A 179 -7.67 15.22 10.11
N CYS A 180 -6.99 14.07 10.23
CA CYS A 180 -7.64 12.75 10.17
C CYS A 180 -8.07 12.23 11.57
N GLY A 181 -7.53 12.81 12.66
CA GLY A 181 -7.86 12.42 14.04
C GLY A 181 -7.03 11.23 14.56
N ASP A 182 -7.20 10.92 15.86
CA ASP A 182 -6.34 9.96 16.59
C ASP A 182 -6.53 8.51 16.17
N GLU A 183 -7.72 8.15 15.72
CA GLU A 183 -8.04 6.77 15.29
C GLU A 183 -7.50 6.43 13.91
N PHE A 184 -7.16 7.44 13.09
CA PHE A 184 -6.58 7.23 11.77
C PHE A 184 -5.14 6.69 11.89
N LYS A 185 -4.81 5.63 11.18
CA LYS A 185 -3.52 4.94 11.31
C LYS A 185 -2.50 5.48 10.32
N ILE A 186 -1.36 5.90 10.85
CA ILE A 186 -0.23 6.36 10.03
C ILE A 186 0.86 5.29 10.12
N LEU A 187 1.15 4.66 8.99
CA LEU A 187 2.26 3.72 8.83
C LEU A 187 3.45 4.48 8.24
N SER A 188 4.61 4.40 8.89
CA SER A 188 5.83 4.95 8.31
C SER A 188 6.27 4.12 7.11
N GLY A 189 6.49 4.79 5.98
CA GLY A 189 7.17 4.22 4.82
C GLY A 189 8.67 4.50 4.80
N ASP A 190 9.20 5.16 5.86
CA ASP A 190 10.60 5.51 6.04
C ASP A 190 11.12 4.92 7.36
N ASP A 191 11.95 3.89 7.26
CA ASP A 191 12.50 3.18 8.42
C ASP A 191 13.37 4.09 9.29
N GLY A 192 14.03 5.08 8.69
CA GLY A 192 14.88 6.04 9.38
C GLY A 192 14.15 6.98 10.32
N LEU A 193 12.85 7.20 10.10
CA LEU A 193 12.01 8.11 10.89
C LEU A 193 11.14 7.42 11.94
N VAL A 194 11.15 6.09 12.00
CA VAL A 194 10.25 5.35 12.92
C VAL A 194 10.41 5.77 14.36
N HIS A 195 11.65 6.00 14.81
CA HIS A 195 11.93 6.41 16.19
C HIS A 195 11.31 7.77 16.52
N GLU A 196 11.54 8.76 15.67
CA GLU A 196 10.99 10.12 15.83
C GLU A 196 9.46 10.12 15.80
N ILE A 197 8.85 9.37 14.87
CA ILE A 197 7.40 9.26 14.73
C ILE A 197 6.76 8.64 15.97
N MET A 198 7.43 7.68 16.61
CA MET A 198 6.91 7.02 17.81
C MET A 198 7.12 7.84 19.10
N THR A 199 8.06 8.76 19.12
CA THR A 199 8.44 9.55 20.30
C THR A 199 7.93 10.98 20.29
N ASP A 200 7.56 11.52 19.14
CA ASP A 200 6.99 12.86 18.94
C ASP A 200 5.58 12.71 18.36
N PRO A 201 4.57 12.50 19.23
CA PRO A 201 3.16 12.24 18.85
C PRO A 201 2.44 13.45 18.26
#